data_ad87933b0a7f35f495f2c821c6ea72f6
#
_entry.id   ad87933b0a7f35f495f2c821c6ea72f6
#
_cell.length_a   1.000
_cell.length_b   1.000
_cell.length_c   1.000
_cell.angle_alpha   90.00
_cell.angle_beta   90.00
_cell.angle_gamma   90.00
#
_symmetry.space_group_name_H-M   'P 1'
#
loop_
_entity.id
_entity.type
_entity.pdbx_description
1 polymer ?
#
loop_
_entity_poly.entity_id
_entity_poly.type
_entity_poly.pdbx_seq_one_letter_code
_entity_poly.pdbx_strand_id
1 'polypeptide(L)'
;MISQLVQAPGRVNLIGDHTDYTGGLVLPMAIDRWTQIRYTTHDHIELSSADEDDSVHLPLVVHDPSAIMPSWGRYVAGVVAELRPTVGIRGRVSTDIPIGAGLSSSAALEVAVALALGADMPPVELAQLCRRAEHRASGVPSGIMDQLSIAASVAGHALMIDCHDLTLEPVRVPDAVQIVVLFVAHRTLVGSPYADRVADCAAAEREIGPLRSATLDDVATIHDRVVRARARHVVSENERVRQFVAALRAGDLHGAGQLMIEGHNSLRDSFDTSTPVMDQAVAAMNAQPGVYGARMTGGGFGGCLVAMVRPGTPVDGWVVTPVDGARVVHTDSENRPKE
;
A
#
# COMPACT_ATOMS: atom_id res chain seq x y z
N MET A 1 26.19 -22.18 6.61
CA MET A 1 25.84 -20.83 6.15
C MET A 1 24.82 -20.25 7.12
N ILE A 2 25.03 -19.02 7.60
CA ILE A 2 24.10 -18.37 8.53
C ILE A 2 22.85 -17.96 7.72
N SER A 3 21.68 -18.42 8.12
CA SER A 3 20.40 -18.03 7.52
C SER A 3 20.07 -16.61 7.99
N GLN A 4 19.74 -15.73 7.05
CA GLN A 4 19.27 -14.38 7.31
C GLN A 4 17.74 -14.30 7.17
N LEU A 5 17.13 -13.31 7.80
CA LEU A 5 15.69 -13.06 7.73
C LEU A 5 15.44 -11.59 7.37
N VAL A 6 14.58 -11.38 6.38
CA VAL A 6 14.00 -10.06 6.08
C VAL A 6 12.51 -10.11 6.39
N GLN A 7 11.99 -9.00 6.89
CA GLN A 7 10.54 -8.79 7.11
C GLN A 7 10.13 -7.48 6.44
N ALA A 8 9.05 -7.50 5.66
CA ALA A 8 8.40 -6.33 5.10
C ALA A 8 6.90 -6.36 5.45
N PRO A 9 6.35 -5.30 6.06
CA PRO A 9 4.95 -5.27 6.46
C PRO A 9 4.03 -5.09 5.26
N GLY A 10 2.75 -5.45 5.40
CA GLY A 10 1.68 -4.92 4.57
C GLY A 10 1.30 -3.51 4.99
N ARG A 11 0.37 -2.90 4.27
CA ARG A 11 -0.16 -1.57 4.62
C ARG A 11 -1.66 -1.49 4.43
N VAL A 12 -2.30 -0.60 5.17
CA VAL A 12 -3.61 -0.02 4.86
C VAL A 12 -3.45 1.46 4.56
N ASN A 13 -4.35 2.04 3.78
CA ASN A 13 -4.42 3.49 3.63
C ASN A 13 -5.64 4.00 4.41
N LEU A 14 -5.43 4.90 5.37
CA LEU A 14 -6.51 5.45 6.19
C LEU A 14 -7.34 6.45 5.39
N ILE A 15 -6.68 7.27 4.55
CA ILE A 15 -7.30 8.28 3.69
C ILE A 15 -6.30 8.73 2.61
N GLY A 16 -6.79 9.25 1.47
CA GLY A 16 -5.94 9.69 0.37
C GLY A 16 -5.77 8.63 -0.72
N ASP A 17 -6.80 7.81 -1.00
CA ASP A 17 -6.72 6.86 -2.10
C ASP A 17 -6.81 7.57 -3.45
N HIS A 18 -6.00 7.11 -4.41
CA HIS A 18 -5.89 7.63 -5.78
C HIS A 18 -5.33 9.05 -5.92
N THR A 19 -4.60 9.54 -4.91
CA THR A 19 -3.89 10.82 -4.97
C THR A 19 -2.39 10.67 -5.19
N ASP A 20 -1.82 9.50 -4.95
CA ASP A 20 -0.37 9.25 -4.98
C ASP A 20 0.25 9.37 -6.38
N TYR A 21 -0.41 8.88 -7.42
CA TYR A 21 0.08 9.00 -8.79
C TYR A 21 -0.18 10.39 -9.44
N THR A 22 -0.92 11.27 -8.75
CA THR A 22 -1.12 12.68 -9.11
C THR A 22 -0.26 13.63 -8.27
N GLY A 23 0.72 13.10 -7.54
CA GLY A 23 1.58 13.88 -6.65
C GLY A 23 0.86 14.48 -5.46
N GLY A 24 -0.25 13.90 -5.03
CA GLY A 24 -1.06 14.35 -3.90
C GLY A 24 -0.60 13.78 -2.55
N LEU A 25 -1.47 13.92 -1.55
CA LEU A 25 -1.25 13.48 -0.18
C LEU A 25 -1.93 12.13 0.09
N VAL A 26 -1.26 11.26 0.84
CA VAL A 26 -1.80 10.00 1.34
C VAL A 26 -1.47 9.81 2.81
N LEU A 27 -2.23 8.97 3.51
CA LEU A 27 -1.97 8.64 4.92
C LEU A 27 -2.03 7.12 5.14
N PRO A 28 -1.09 6.35 4.58
CA PRO A 28 -1.00 4.93 4.86
C PRO A 28 -0.44 4.64 6.25
N MET A 29 -0.60 3.39 6.67
CA MET A 29 -0.09 2.83 7.91
C MET A 29 0.41 1.41 7.64
N ALA A 30 1.68 1.11 7.95
CA ALA A 30 2.16 -0.26 7.93
C ALA A 30 1.49 -1.07 9.04
N ILE A 31 1.18 -2.32 8.76
CA ILE A 31 0.41 -3.18 9.66
C ILE A 31 1.21 -4.43 10.08
N ASP A 32 0.86 -5.01 11.20
CA ASP A 32 1.44 -6.24 11.77
C ASP A 32 1.07 -7.51 11.01
N ARG A 33 1.15 -7.44 9.69
CA ARG A 33 1.09 -8.54 8.72
C ARG A 33 2.31 -8.46 7.83
N TRP A 34 3.00 -9.57 7.61
CA TRP A 34 4.35 -9.55 7.09
C TRP A 34 4.55 -10.47 5.89
N THR A 35 5.32 -10.00 4.92
CA THR A 35 6.06 -10.88 4.02
C THR A 35 7.46 -11.08 4.58
N GLN A 36 7.88 -12.34 4.70
CA GLN A 36 9.17 -12.73 5.26
C GLN A 36 9.96 -13.51 4.24
N ILE A 37 11.27 -13.28 4.17
CA ILE A 37 12.20 -14.07 3.38
C ILE A 37 13.31 -14.58 4.29
N ARG A 38 13.37 -15.90 4.46
CA ARG A 38 14.50 -16.58 5.11
C ARG A 38 15.42 -17.11 4.04
N TYR A 39 16.68 -16.67 4.03
CA TYR A 39 17.59 -16.92 2.91
C TYR A 39 19.05 -17.09 3.32
N THR A 40 19.83 -17.63 2.39
CA THR A 40 21.29 -17.64 2.37
C THR A 40 21.78 -17.06 1.05
N THR A 41 23.01 -16.56 1.02
CA THR A 41 23.63 -16.10 -0.24
C THR A 41 23.80 -17.27 -1.22
N HIS A 42 23.66 -16.98 -2.51
CA HIS A 42 23.76 -17.95 -3.60
C HIS A 42 24.33 -17.26 -4.86
N ASP A 43 24.63 -18.03 -5.91
CA ASP A 43 25.15 -17.53 -7.19
C ASP A 43 24.04 -17.07 -8.16
N HIS A 44 22.80 -17.45 -7.91
CA HIS A 44 21.60 -17.02 -8.64
C HIS A 44 20.42 -16.84 -7.66
N ILE A 45 19.24 -16.51 -8.16
CA ILE A 45 18.02 -16.35 -7.36
C ILE A 45 17.23 -17.66 -7.39
N GLU A 46 17.02 -18.26 -6.23
CA GLU A 46 16.16 -19.44 -6.04
C GLU A 46 15.26 -19.21 -4.83
N LEU A 47 13.97 -18.94 -5.09
CA LEU A 47 12.98 -18.67 -4.05
C LEU A 47 11.80 -19.63 -4.18
N SER A 48 11.49 -20.35 -3.11
CA SER A 48 10.22 -21.05 -2.94
C SER A 48 9.26 -20.19 -2.14
N SER A 49 7.96 -20.42 -2.30
CA SER A 49 6.92 -19.78 -1.50
C SER A 49 6.24 -20.82 -0.59
N ALA A 50 5.69 -20.35 0.53
CA ALA A 50 4.79 -21.15 1.36
C ALA A 50 3.34 -21.09 0.83
N ASP A 51 3.04 -20.10 -0.02
CA ASP A 51 1.71 -19.71 -0.44
C ASP A 51 1.46 -19.95 -1.94
N GLU A 52 2.52 -20.36 -2.68
CA GLU A 52 2.49 -20.62 -4.13
C GLU A 52 3.20 -21.94 -4.43
N ASP A 53 2.67 -22.73 -5.36
CA ASP A 53 3.17 -24.09 -5.66
C ASP A 53 4.52 -24.08 -6.37
N ASP A 54 4.75 -23.10 -7.27
CA ASP A 54 5.94 -23.04 -8.11
C ASP A 54 7.03 -22.13 -7.53
N SER A 55 8.29 -22.60 -7.63
CA SER A 55 9.47 -21.83 -7.22
C SER A 55 9.95 -20.90 -8.34
N VAL A 56 10.62 -19.81 -7.96
CA VAL A 56 11.25 -18.83 -8.85
C VAL A 56 12.73 -19.14 -8.98
N HIS A 57 13.20 -19.29 -10.23
CA HIS A 57 14.61 -19.45 -10.57
C HIS A 57 15.02 -18.39 -11.58
N LEU A 58 15.93 -17.47 -11.19
CA LEU A 58 16.34 -16.37 -12.05
C LEU A 58 17.87 -16.20 -12.03
N PRO A 59 18.47 -15.78 -13.16
CA PRO A 59 19.83 -15.25 -13.16
C PRO A 59 19.90 -13.88 -12.48
N LEU A 60 21.11 -13.39 -12.21
CA LEU A 60 21.33 -12.05 -11.64
C LEU A 60 21.04 -10.90 -12.63
N VAL A 61 20.80 -11.22 -13.89
CA VAL A 61 20.45 -10.24 -14.94
C VAL A 61 19.13 -10.66 -15.56
N VAL A 62 18.12 -9.82 -15.41
CA VAL A 62 16.77 -10.01 -16.00
C VAL A 62 16.47 -8.83 -16.91
N HIS A 63 16.09 -9.09 -18.16
CA HIS A 63 15.77 -8.06 -19.15
C HIS A 63 14.26 -7.78 -19.22
N ASP A 64 13.46 -8.82 -19.19
CA ASP A 64 11.99 -8.75 -19.28
C ASP A 64 11.33 -9.43 -18.07
N PRO A 65 11.06 -8.68 -16.97
CA PRO A 65 10.38 -9.22 -15.81
C PRO A 65 8.95 -9.70 -16.09
N SER A 66 8.26 -9.08 -17.04
CA SER A 66 6.85 -9.37 -17.34
C SER A 66 6.62 -10.77 -17.92
N ALA A 67 7.65 -11.35 -18.55
CA ALA A 67 7.61 -12.68 -19.16
C ALA A 67 7.91 -13.82 -18.16
N ILE A 68 8.29 -13.51 -16.92
CA ILE A 68 8.70 -14.52 -15.93
C ILE A 68 7.50 -15.32 -15.44
N MET A 69 7.73 -16.62 -15.24
CA MET A 69 6.80 -17.56 -14.60
C MET A 69 7.49 -18.23 -13.40
N PRO A 70 6.77 -18.53 -12.34
CA PRO A 70 5.35 -18.22 -12.08
C PRO A 70 5.09 -16.72 -11.94
N SER A 71 3.82 -16.29 -11.94
CA SER A 71 3.44 -14.87 -11.99
C SER A 71 3.98 -14.04 -10.82
N TRP A 72 4.08 -14.61 -9.63
CA TRP A 72 4.68 -13.92 -8.49
C TRP A 72 6.19 -13.65 -8.65
N GLY A 73 6.86 -14.48 -9.45
CA GLY A 73 8.26 -14.30 -9.82
C GLY A 73 8.54 -13.04 -10.64
N ARG A 74 7.51 -12.44 -11.27
CA ARG A 74 7.65 -11.18 -12.01
C ARG A 74 8.09 -10.04 -11.11
N TYR A 75 7.54 -9.96 -9.90
CA TYR A 75 7.92 -8.95 -8.89
C TYR A 75 9.36 -9.13 -8.43
N VAL A 76 9.79 -10.38 -8.18
CA VAL A 76 11.19 -10.71 -7.89
C VAL A 76 12.09 -10.29 -9.04
N ALA A 77 11.71 -10.65 -10.27
CA ALA A 77 12.45 -10.32 -11.48
C ALA A 77 12.54 -8.80 -11.73
N GLY A 78 11.47 -8.06 -11.41
CA GLY A 78 11.44 -6.60 -11.46
C GLY A 78 12.50 -5.98 -10.55
N VAL A 79 12.58 -6.46 -9.31
CA VAL A 79 13.60 -6.01 -8.34
C VAL A 79 15.01 -6.36 -8.82
N VAL A 80 15.25 -7.57 -9.31
CA VAL A 80 16.56 -7.99 -9.86
C VAL A 80 16.96 -7.09 -11.02
N ALA A 81 16.02 -6.76 -11.92
CA ALA A 81 16.29 -5.92 -13.09
C ALA A 81 16.63 -4.46 -12.73
N GLU A 82 16.04 -3.91 -11.65
CA GLU A 82 16.28 -2.55 -11.17
C GLU A 82 17.49 -2.46 -10.25
N LEU A 83 17.65 -3.40 -9.31
CA LEU A 83 18.74 -3.41 -8.33
C LEU A 83 20.07 -3.86 -8.93
N ARG A 84 20.06 -4.80 -9.91
CA ARG A 84 21.24 -5.42 -10.53
C ARG A 84 22.21 -5.99 -9.50
N PRO A 85 21.76 -6.93 -8.67
CA PRO A 85 22.58 -7.48 -7.60
C PRO A 85 23.80 -8.22 -8.14
N THR A 86 24.89 -8.24 -7.37
CA THR A 86 26.09 -9.01 -7.70
C THR A 86 26.13 -10.39 -7.05
N VAL A 87 25.26 -10.61 -6.06
CA VAL A 87 25.10 -11.87 -5.33
C VAL A 87 23.62 -12.22 -5.29
N GLY A 88 23.30 -13.48 -5.55
CA GLY A 88 21.95 -14.00 -5.47
C GLY A 88 21.61 -14.56 -4.10
N ILE A 89 20.41 -15.11 -4.00
CA ILE A 89 19.89 -15.71 -2.76
C ILE A 89 19.16 -17.02 -3.05
N ARG A 90 19.27 -17.97 -2.11
CA ARG A 90 18.41 -19.13 -2.03
C ARG A 90 17.59 -19.04 -0.75
N GLY A 91 16.26 -19.14 -0.85
CA GLY A 91 15.43 -18.94 0.32
C GLY A 91 13.97 -19.35 0.16
N ARG A 92 13.22 -19.07 1.24
CA ARG A 92 11.78 -19.30 1.29
C ARG A 92 11.05 -18.02 1.67
N VAL A 93 10.04 -17.70 0.88
CA VAL A 93 9.07 -16.63 1.13
C VAL A 93 7.89 -17.19 1.88
N SER A 94 7.37 -16.45 2.83
CA SER A 94 6.07 -16.70 3.48
C SER A 94 5.37 -15.37 3.74
N THR A 95 4.04 -15.35 3.67
CA THR A 95 3.28 -14.12 3.96
C THR A 95 2.03 -14.45 4.78
N ASP A 96 1.71 -13.58 5.75
CA ASP A 96 0.41 -13.54 6.42
C ASP A 96 -0.43 -12.35 5.96
N ILE A 97 0.05 -11.62 4.95
CA ILE A 97 -0.72 -10.60 4.22
C ILE A 97 -1.66 -11.33 3.25
N PRO A 98 -2.98 -11.25 3.40
CA PRO A 98 -3.89 -11.96 2.50
C PRO A 98 -3.71 -11.51 1.04
N ILE A 99 -3.37 -12.46 0.17
CA ILE A 99 -3.13 -12.20 -1.25
C ILE A 99 -4.45 -11.77 -1.92
N GLY A 100 -4.39 -10.72 -2.74
CA GLY A 100 -5.58 -10.17 -3.42
C GLY A 100 -6.53 -9.36 -2.50
N ALA A 101 -6.16 -9.15 -1.24
CA ALA A 101 -6.94 -8.34 -0.30
C ALA A 101 -6.71 -6.82 -0.42
N GLY A 102 -5.72 -6.40 -1.22
CA GLY A 102 -5.39 -4.99 -1.37
C GLY A 102 -4.56 -4.39 -0.25
N LEU A 103 -3.84 -5.23 0.49
CA LEU A 103 -2.97 -4.85 1.60
C LEU A 103 -1.48 -4.78 1.19
N SER A 104 -1.20 -4.70 -0.12
CA SER A 104 0.13 -4.51 -0.74
C SER A 104 1.11 -5.67 -0.53
N SER A 105 0.64 -6.91 -0.68
CA SER A 105 1.51 -8.09 -0.65
C SER A 105 2.60 -8.07 -1.74
N SER A 106 2.33 -7.53 -2.93
CA SER A 106 3.32 -7.36 -4.01
C SER A 106 4.45 -6.41 -3.60
N ALA A 107 4.10 -5.21 -3.13
CA ALA A 107 5.09 -4.22 -2.69
C ALA A 107 5.89 -4.72 -1.47
N ALA A 108 5.26 -5.47 -0.55
CA ALA A 108 5.96 -6.11 0.57
C ALA A 108 6.96 -7.15 0.08
N LEU A 109 6.61 -7.95 -0.93
CA LEU A 109 7.53 -8.89 -1.56
C LEU A 109 8.70 -8.17 -2.23
N GLU A 110 8.43 -7.11 -3.00
CA GLU A 110 9.46 -6.32 -3.69
C GLU A 110 10.47 -5.73 -2.72
N VAL A 111 10.00 -5.06 -1.66
CA VAL A 111 10.87 -4.46 -0.65
C VAL A 111 11.66 -5.54 0.10
N ALA A 112 11.01 -6.67 0.46
CA ALA A 112 11.71 -7.78 1.12
C ALA A 112 12.80 -8.39 0.23
N VAL A 113 12.53 -8.57 -1.08
CA VAL A 113 13.52 -9.09 -2.05
C VAL A 113 14.67 -8.11 -2.22
N ALA A 114 14.40 -6.81 -2.34
CA ALA A 114 15.45 -5.80 -2.48
C ALA A 114 16.41 -5.81 -1.28
N LEU A 115 15.87 -5.86 -0.05
CA LEU A 115 16.65 -5.96 1.18
C LEU A 115 17.43 -7.28 1.26
N ALA A 116 16.81 -8.41 0.88
CA ALA A 116 17.47 -9.72 0.88
C ALA A 116 18.61 -9.78 -0.13
N LEU A 117 18.52 -9.05 -1.24
CA LEU A 117 19.56 -8.91 -2.26
C LEU A 117 20.63 -7.84 -1.90
N GLY A 118 20.55 -7.29 -0.67
CA GLY A 118 21.58 -6.37 -0.15
C GLY A 118 21.36 -4.92 -0.53
N ALA A 119 20.14 -4.49 -0.84
CA ALA A 119 19.84 -3.06 -1.02
C ALA A 119 20.17 -2.31 0.29
N ASP A 120 21.14 -1.39 0.21
CA ASP A 120 21.57 -0.50 1.28
C ASP A 120 21.44 0.94 0.79
N MET A 121 20.25 1.50 0.96
CA MET A 121 19.87 2.83 0.48
C MET A 121 18.76 3.44 1.36
N PRO A 122 18.59 4.77 1.33
CA PRO A 122 17.49 5.44 2.04
C PRO A 122 16.11 4.87 1.65
N PRO A 123 15.13 4.84 2.58
CA PRO A 123 13.80 4.29 2.33
C PRO A 123 13.10 4.86 1.09
N VAL A 124 13.29 6.15 0.80
CA VAL A 124 12.71 6.80 -0.38
C VAL A 124 13.29 6.23 -1.67
N GLU A 125 14.60 6.02 -1.73
CA GLU A 125 15.28 5.44 -2.90
C GLU A 125 14.88 3.99 -3.10
N LEU A 126 14.79 3.21 -2.00
CA LEU A 126 14.30 1.84 -2.01
C LEU A 126 12.88 1.74 -2.54
N ALA A 127 11.98 2.61 -2.06
CA ALA A 127 10.60 2.65 -2.53
C ALA A 127 10.51 3.02 -4.03
N GLN A 128 11.31 3.99 -4.49
CA GLN A 128 11.36 4.35 -5.90
C GLN A 128 11.88 3.21 -6.79
N LEU A 129 12.87 2.46 -6.32
CA LEU A 129 13.37 1.27 -7.01
C LEU A 129 12.27 0.21 -7.12
N CYS A 130 11.62 -0.12 -6.00
CA CYS A 130 10.55 -1.13 -5.96
C CYS A 130 9.35 -0.73 -6.82
N ARG A 131 8.95 0.56 -6.82
CA ARG A 131 7.89 1.04 -7.73
C ARG A 131 8.24 0.83 -9.21
N ARG A 132 9.48 1.14 -9.62
CA ARG A 132 9.91 0.85 -11.01
C ARG A 132 9.91 -0.65 -11.30
N ALA A 133 10.29 -1.47 -10.32
CA ALA A 133 10.24 -2.93 -10.42
C ALA A 133 8.80 -3.41 -10.64
N GLU A 134 7.83 -2.90 -9.87
CA GLU A 134 6.40 -3.22 -10.01
C GLU A 134 5.86 -2.84 -11.39
N HIS A 135 6.18 -1.65 -11.89
CA HIS A 135 5.77 -1.22 -13.24
C HIS A 135 6.28 -2.16 -14.32
N ARG A 136 7.53 -2.63 -14.21
CA ARG A 136 8.10 -3.60 -15.16
C ARG A 136 7.51 -4.99 -15.03
N ALA A 137 7.12 -5.38 -13.81
CA ALA A 137 6.57 -6.71 -13.51
C ALA A 137 5.11 -6.85 -13.96
N SER A 138 4.29 -5.84 -13.70
CA SER A 138 2.83 -5.88 -13.81
C SER A 138 2.26 -5.02 -14.94
N GLY A 139 2.98 -3.97 -15.36
CA GLY A 139 2.49 -2.94 -16.29
C GLY A 139 1.43 -2.01 -15.67
N VAL A 140 1.10 -2.15 -14.38
CA VAL A 140 0.12 -1.30 -13.69
C VAL A 140 0.79 0.04 -13.35
N PRO A 141 0.21 1.20 -13.74
CA PRO A 141 0.79 2.52 -13.47
C PRO A 141 0.49 2.97 -12.02
N SER A 142 0.94 2.19 -11.03
CA SER A 142 0.75 2.47 -9.61
C SER A 142 1.54 3.70 -9.15
N GLY A 143 1.04 4.38 -8.10
CA GLY A 143 1.77 5.42 -7.39
C GLY A 143 2.88 4.85 -6.49
N ILE A 144 3.39 5.67 -5.56
CA ILE A 144 4.53 5.30 -4.71
C ILE A 144 4.11 4.95 -3.28
N MET A 145 2.84 5.16 -2.94
CA MET A 145 2.32 5.03 -1.57
C MET A 145 2.69 3.70 -0.91
N ASP A 146 2.50 2.60 -1.63
CA ASP A 146 2.65 1.25 -1.10
C ASP A 146 4.10 0.99 -0.66
N GLN A 147 5.04 1.20 -1.56
CA GLN A 147 6.45 0.96 -1.30
C GLN A 147 7.02 1.91 -0.26
N LEU A 148 6.61 3.20 -0.26
CA LEU A 148 7.04 4.16 0.76
C LEU A 148 6.51 3.82 2.14
N SER A 149 5.24 3.44 2.23
CA SER A 149 4.67 2.99 3.50
C SER A 149 5.43 1.78 4.06
N ILE A 150 5.69 0.78 3.21
CA ILE A 150 6.38 -0.45 3.61
C ILE A 150 7.85 -0.18 4.01
N ALA A 151 8.52 0.72 3.30
CA ALA A 151 9.93 1.01 3.57
C ALA A 151 10.17 1.96 4.74
N ALA A 152 9.27 2.92 5.01
CA ALA A 152 9.55 4.08 5.86
C ALA A 152 8.62 4.25 7.06
N SER A 153 7.66 3.37 7.30
CA SER A 153 6.73 3.50 8.42
C SER A 153 7.43 3.42 9.78
N VAL A 154 6.80 4.05 10.77
CA VAL A 154 7.25 4.11 12.16
C VAL A 154 6.16 3.51 13.06
N ALA A 155 6.54 2.63 13.99
CA ALA A 155 5.63 2.00 14.92
C ALA A 155 4.77 3.03 15.68
N GLY A 156 3.50 2.73 15.86
CA GLY A 156 2.52 3.62 16.50
C GLY A 156 2.03 4.79 15.65
N HIS A 157 2.45 4.91 14.38
CA HIS A 157 2.13 6.04 13.51
C HIS A 157 1.55 5.58 12.15
N ALA A 158 0.66 6.38 11.61
CA ALA A 158 0.43 6.46 10.18
C ALA A 158 1.48 7.37 9.55
N LEU A 159 1.69 7.29 8.25
CA LEU A 159 2.72 8.06 7.56
C LEU A 159 2.05 9.02 6.57
N MET A 160 2.00 10.32 6.87
CA MET A 160 1.59 11.29 5.85
C MET A 160 2.71 11.45 4.83
N ILE A 161 2.38 11.17 3.58
CA ILE A 161 3.30 11.23 2.44
C ILE A 161 2.82 12.32 1.49
N ASP A 162 3.66 13.31 1.20
CA ASP A 162 3.52 14.14 0.01
C ASP A 162 4.18 13.41 -1.16
N CYS A 163 3.37 12.87 -2.07
CA CYS A 163 3.86 12.04 -3.16
C CYS A 163 4.56 12.84 -4.28
N HIS A 164 4.54 14.17 -4.24
CA HIS A 164 5.30 15.03 -5.14
C HIS A 164 6.75 15.21 -4.68
N ASP A 165 6.92 15.66 -3.44
CA ASP A 165 8.23 15.98 -2.88
C ASP A 165 8.85 14.78 -2.16
N LEU A 166 8.10 13.70 -1.99
CA LEU A 166 8.45 12.49 -1.23
C LEU A 166 8.83 12.81 0.22
N THR A 167 8.19 13.84 0.79
CA THR A 167 8.34 14.16 2.21
C THR A 167 7.45 13.26 3.04
N LEU A 168 7.99 12.84 4.19
CA LEU A 168 7.38 11.86 5.08
C LEU A 168 7.17 12.48 6.45
N GLU A 169 5.94 12.41 6.98
CA GLU A 169 5.61 12.92 8.30
C GLU A 169 4.87 11.84 9.11
N PRO A 170 5.48 11.27 10.16
CA PRO A 170 4.79 10.35 11.06
C PRO A 170 3.67 11.05 11.82
N VAL A 171 2.46 10.50 11.72
CA VAL A 171 1.25 10.97 12.42
C VAL A 171 0.84 9.92 13.43
N ARG A 172 0.89 10.24 14.73
CA ARG A 172 0.55 9.29 15.79
C ARG A 172 -0.90 8.79 15.62
N VAL A 173 -1.09 7.49 15.67
CA VAL A 173 -2.41 6.87 15.83
C VAL A 173 -2.77 6.91 17.31
N PRO A 174 -3.87 7.58 17.73
CA PRO A 174 -4.21 7.72 19.13
C PRO A 174 -4.54 6.36 19.79
N ASP A 175 -4.15 6.17 21.06
CA ASP A 175 -4.44 4.94 21.83
C ASP A 175 -5.94 4.72 22.03
N ALA A 176 -6.75 5.78 21.87
CA ALA A 176 -8.22 5.72 21.91
C ALA A 176 -8.86 5.17 20.64
N VAL A 177 -8.04 4.73 19.66
CA VAL A 177 -8.49 4.17 18.40
C VAL A 177 -7.87 2.80 18.18
N GLN A 178 -8.68 1.84 17.73
CA GLN A 178 -8.22 0.63 17.05
C GLN A 178 -8.50 0.72 15.55
N ILE A 179 -7.56 0.26 14.75
CA ILE A 179 -7.75 0.12 13.31
C ILE A 179 -8.15 -1.32 13.02
N VAL A 180 -9.28 -1.47 12.34
CA VAL A 180 -9.81 -2.78 11.94
C VAL A 180 -9.82 -2.87 10.43
N VAL A 181 -9.38 -4.00 9.90
CA VAL A 181 -9.41 -4.33 8.48
C VAL A 181 -10.36 -5.49 8.26
N LEU A 182 -11.33 -5.34 7.37
CA LEU A 182 -12.25 -6.40 6.99
C LEU A 182 -12.09 -6.74 5.51
N PHE A 183 -11.80 -8.00 5.21
CA PHE A 183 -11.79 -8.49 3.83
C PHE A 183 -13.22 -8.59 3.30
N VAL A 184 -13.47 -7.99 2.14
CA VAL A 184 -14.80 -7.93 1.52
C VAL A 184 -14.86 -8.81 0.26
N ALA A 185 -13.89 -8.67 -0.64
CA ALA A 185 -13.88 -9.42 -1.89
C ALA A 185 -12.46 -9.50 -2.47
N HIS A 186 -12.15 -10.58 -3.17
CA HIS A 186 -10.91 -10.67 -3.95
C HIS A 186 -10.87 -9.61 -5.05
N ARG A 187 -9.67 -9.06 -5.29
CA ARG A 187 -9.43 -8.13 -6.38
C ARG A 187 -8.13 -8.46 -7.13
N THR A 188 -8.07 -8.02 -8.37
CA THR A 188 -6.83 -7.89 -9.12
C THR A 188 -6.81 -6.53 -9.80
N LEU A 189 -5.69 -5.81 -9.78
CA LEU A 189 -5.56 -4.54 -10.49
C LEU A 189 -5.19 -4.76 -11.97
N VAL A 190 -4.50 -5.85 -12.27
CA VAL A 190 -4.18 -6.23 -13.64
C VAL A 190 -5.47 -6.52 -14.40
N GLY A 191 -5.71 -5.78 -15.49
CA GLY A 191 -6.93 -5.89 -16.29
C GLY A 191 -8.18 -5.24 -15.67
N SER A 192 -8.06 -4.57 -14.53
CA SER A 192 -9.14 -3.76 -13.95
C SER A 192 -9.18 -2.36 -14.57
N PRO A 193 -10.26 -1.56 -14.36
CA PRO A 193 -10.34 -0.17 -14.79
C PRO A 193 -9.39 0.80 -14.04
N TYR A 194 -8.43 0.31 -13.25
CA TYR A 194 -7.48 1.15 -12.51
C TYR A 194 -6.67 2.06 -13.45
N ALA A 195 -6.17 1.50 -14.56
CA ALA A 195 -5.42 2.27 -15.55
C ALA A 195 -6.26 3.38 -16.19
N ASP A 196 -7.58 3.16 -16.36
CA ASP A 196 -8.50 4.19 -16.87
C ASP A 196 -8.60 5.36 -15.88
N ARG A 197 -8.61 5.08 -14.57
CA ARG A 197 -8.62 6.13 -13.52
C ARG A 197 -7.37 7.00 -13.56
N VAL A 198 -6.21 6.37 -13.77
CA VAL A 198 -4.94 7.10 -13.96
C VAL A 198 -5.00 7.95 -15.23
N ALA A 199 -5.51 7.41 -16.33
CA ALA A 199 -5.66 8.13 -17.60
C ALA A 199 -6.65 9.32 -17.48
N ASP A 200 -7.77 9.15 -16.77
CA ASP A 200 -8.76 10.20 -16.50
C ASP A 200 -8.12 11.36 -15.70
N CYS A 201 -7.33 11.05 -14.66
CA CYS A 201 -6.60 12.06 -13.90
C CYS A 201 -5.58 12.79 -14.77
N ALA A 202 -4.82 12.07 -15.59
CA ALA A 202 -3.87 12.68 -16.53
C ALA A 202 -4.59 13.54 -17.60
N ALA A 203 -5.82 13.19 -17.99
CA ALA A 203 -6.64 14.02 -18.86
C ALA A 203 -7.05 15.33 -18.18
N ALA A 204 -7.46 15.28 -16.91
CA ALA A 204 -7.77 16.46 -16.12
C ALA A 204 -6.56 17.39 -15.99
N GLU A 205 -5.38 16.83 -15.68
CA GLU A 205 -4.15 17.62 -15.53
C GLU A 205 -3.72 18.32 -16.83
N ARG A 206 -4.04 17.76 -17.99
CA ARG A 206 -3.81 18.46 -19.29
C ARG A 206 -4.70 19.68 -19.48
N GLU A 207 -5.90 19.69 -18.87
CA GLU A 207 -6.84 20.83 -18.99
C GLU A 207 -6.57 21.93 -17.96
N ILE A 208 -6.33 21.56 -16.69
CA ILE A 208 -6.30 22.50 -15.57
C ILE A 208 -4.96 22.56 -14.81
N GLY A 209 -3.94 21.81 -15.25
CA GLY A 209 -2.68 21.68 -14.53
C GLY A 209 -2.71 20.66 -13.39
N PRO A 210 -1.64 20.56 -12.57
CA PRO A 210 -1.48 19.53 -11.55
C PRO A 210 -2.64 19.48 -10.55
N LEU A 211 -3.31 18.35 -10.41
CA LEU A 211 -4.47 18.17 -9.53
C LEU A 211 -4.15 18.42 -8.05
N ARG A 212 -2.89 18.23 -7.63
CA ARG A 212 -2.45 18.52 -6.25
C ARG A 212 -2.61 20.00 -5.84
N SER A 213 -2.55 20.92 -6.80
CA SER A 213 -2.65 22.36 -6.60
C SER A 213 -3.91 23.00 -7.19
N ALA A 214 -4.72 22.24 -7.90
CA ALA A 214 -5.98 22.70 -8.47
C ALA A 214 -7.04 22.96 -7.39
N THR A 215 -7.94 23.87 -7.69
CA THR A 215 -9.11 24.19 -6.86
C THR A 215 -10.38 23.53 -7.41
N LEU A 216 -11.45 23.50 -6.62
CA LEU A 216 -12.76 23.01 -7.11
C LEU A 216 -13.35 23.92 -8.21
N ASP A 217 -12.98 25.21 -8.25
CA ASP A 217 -13.37 26.11 -9.32
C ASP A 217 -12.64 25.77 -10.62
N ASP A 218 -11.35 25.41 -10.56
CA ASP A 218 -10.62 24.89 -11.73
C ASP A 218 -11.25 23.60 -12.24
N VAL A 219 -11.58 22.67 -11.34
CA VAL A 219 -12.26 21.40 -11.69
C VAL A 219 -13.61 21.66 -12.38
N ALA A 220 -14.34 22.70 -11.98
CA ALA A 220 -15.62 23.04 -12.59
C ALA A 220 -15.50 23.44 -14.08
N THR A 221 -14.33 23.85 -14.54
CA THR A 221 -14.06 24.21 -15.93
C THR A 221 -13.84 23.01 -16.86
N ILE A 222 -13.55 21.83 -16.33
CA ILE A 222 -13.33 20.62 -17.13
C ILE A 222 -14.62 20.26 -17.88
N HIS A 223 -14.53 20.08 -19.21
CA HIS A 223 -15.69 19.84 -20.05
C HIS A 223 -16.23 18.42 -19.91
N ASP A 224 -15.37 17.40 -19.94
CA ASP A 224 -15.77 16.01 -19.79
C ASP A 224 -16.29 15.73 -18.38
N ARG A 225 -17.51 15.16 -18.30
CA ARG A 225 -18.16 14.92 -17.01
C ARG A 225 -17.46 13.84 -16.18
N VAL A 226 -16.90 12.82 -16.84
CA VAL A 226 -16.20 11.73 -16.16
C VAL A 226 -14.87 12.25 -15.63
N VAL A 227 -14.06 12.87 -16.48
CA VAL A 227 -12.77 13.48 -16.11
C VAL A 227 -12.96 14.49 -14.99
N ARG A 228 -13.98 15.35 -15.08
CA ARG A 228 -14.33 16.31 -14.01
C ARG A 228 -14.67 15.64 -12.69
N ALA A 229 -15.40 14.53 -12.71
CA ALA A 229 -15.76 13.79 -11.50
C ALA A 229 -14.50 13.17 -10.85
N ARG A 230 -13.58 12.60 -11.64
CA ARG A 230 -12.29 12.05 -11.15
C ARG A 230 -11.44 13.16 -10.53
N ALA A 231 -11.28 14.28 -11.23
CA ALA A 231 -10.54 15.45 -10.73
C ALA A 231 -11.12 15.99 -9.41
N ARG A 232 -12.45 16.05 -9.31
CA ARG A 232 -13.14 16.47 -8.08
C ARG A 232 -12.77 15.57 -6.90
N HIS A 233 -12.74 14.26 -7.11
CA HIS A 233 -12.30 13.33 -6.06
C HIS A 233 -10.89 13.66 -5.60
N VAL A 234 -9.91 13.72 -6.51
CA VAL A 234 -8.49 13.93 -6.19
C VAL A 234 -8.27 15.25 -5.44
N VAL A 235 -8.84 16.36 -5.95
CA VAL A 235 -8.71 17.68 -5.31
C VAL A 235 -9.32 17.69 -3.92
N SER A 236 -10.53 17.11 -3.76
CA SER A 236 -11.20 17.04 -2.47
C SER A 236 -10.51 16.07 -1.51
N GLU A 237 -9.94 14.98 -2.00
CA GLU A 237 -9.28 13.97 -1.17
C GLU A 237 -7.97 14.51 -0.58
N ASN A 238 -7.21 15.30 -1.34
CA ASN A 238 -6.02 16.00 -0.81
C ASN A 238 -6.37 16.88 0.40
N GLU A 239 -7.48 17.59 0.35
CA GLU A 239 -7.94 18.42 1.46
C GLU A 239 -8.44 17.55 2.63
N ARG A 240 -9.17 16.46 2.35
CA ARG A 240 -9.59 15.49 3.38
C ARG A 240 -8.41 14.89 4.14
N VAL A 241 -7.28 14.58 3.46
CA VAL A 241 -6.07 14.10 4.14
C VAL A 241 -5.56 15.12 5.15
N ARG A 242 -5.48 16.42 4.79
CA ARG A 242 -5.04 17.48 5.71
C ARG A 242 -5.97 17.61 6.91
N GLN A 243 -7.27 17.61 6.66
CA GLN A 243 -8.31 17.73 7.70
C GLN A 243 -8.29 16.50 8.61
N PHE A 244 -8.11 15.29 8.07
CA PHE A 244 -8.02 14.05 8.84
C PHE A 244 -6.81 14.07 9.79
N VAL A 245 -5.64 14.47 9.30
CA VAL A 245 -4.44 14.62 10.13
C VAL A 245 -4.65 15.66 11.23
N ALA A 246 -5.27 16.80 10.91
CA ALA A 246 -5.61 17.82 11.90
C ALA A 246 -6.60 17.30 12.96
N ALA A 247 -7.63 16.54 12.54
CA ALA A 247 -8.60 15.93 13.45
C ALA A 247 -7.93 14.90 14.40
N LEU A 248 -7.05 14.03 13.88
CA LEU A 248 -6.30 13.08 14.70
C LEU A 248 -5.44 13.79 15.76
N ARG A 249 -4.74 14.86 15.36
CA ARG A 249 -3.90 15.67 16.28
C ARG A 249 -4.70 16.40 17.35
N ALA A 250 -5.92 16.81 17.00
CA ALA A 250 -6.84 17.46 17.93
C ALA A 250 -7.59 16.46 18.83
N GLY A 251 -7.48 15.15 18.59
CA GLY A 251 -8.27 14.11 19.26
C GLY A 251 -9.75 14.09 18.84
N ASP A 252 -10.10 14.74 17.73
CA ASP A 252 -11.45 14.71 17.14
C ASP A 252 -11.64 13.43 16.32
N LEU A 253 -11.89 12.32 17.01
CA LEU A 253 -12.04 11.02 16.41
C LEU A 253 -13.34 10.90 15.60
N HIS A 254 -14.38 11.64 15.99
CA HIS A 254 -15.64 11.66 15.25
C HIS A 254 -15.49 12.45 13.93
N GLY A 255 -14.82 13.59 13.96
CA GLY A 255 -14.50 14.34 12.75
C GLY A 255 -13.63 13.55 11.80
N ALA A 256 -12.58 12.85 12.31
CA ALA A 256 -11.75 11.97 11.50
C ALA A 256 -12.58 10.84 10.86
N GLY A 257 -13.46 10.19 11.63
CA GLY A 257 -14.36 9.14 11.13
C GLY A 257 -15.30 9.65 10.04
N GLN A 258 -15.87 10.84 10.20
CA GLN A 258 -16.72 11.47 9.20
C GLN A 258 -15.97 11.72 7.87
N LEU A 259 -14.72 12.15 7.94
CA LEU A 259 -13.88 12.32 6.74
C LEU A 259 -13.60 10.99 6.01
N MET A 260 -13.48 9.86 6.75
CA MET A 260 -13.40 8.54 6.13
C MET A 260 -14.66 8.21 5.34
N ILE A 261 -15.83 8.46 5.92
CA ILE A 261 -17.14 8.21 5.28
C ILE A 261 -17.27 9.08 4.02
N GLU A 262 -16.93 10.36 4.10
CA GLU A 262 -16.98 11.28 2.95
C GLU A 262 -16.00 10.85 1.85
N GLY A 263 -14.79 10.40 2.21
CA GLY A 263 -13.83 9.83 1.29
C GLY A 263 -14.37 8.59 0.57
N HIS A 264 -15.04 7.67 1.30
CA HIS A 264 -15.68 6.51 0.68
C HIS A 264 -16.79 6.91 -0.30
N ASN A 265 -17.66 7.83 0.09
CA ASN A 265 -18.71 8.35 -0.79
C ASN A 265 -18.11 8.96 -2.06
N SER A 266 -17.00 9.69 -1.94
CA SER A 266 -16.30 10.27 -3.09
C SER A 266 -15.68 9.21 -4.00
N LEU A 267 -15.12 8.12 -3.44
CA LEU A 267 -14.62 6.97 -4.20
C LEU A 267 -15.73 6.25 -4.95
N ARG A 268 -16.91 6.12 -4.35
CA ARG A 268 -18.10 5.52 -4.97
C ARG A 268 -18.68 6.42 -6.05
N ASP A 269 -19.03 7.67 -5.70
CA ASP A 269 -19.90 8.53 -6.50
C ASP A 269 -19.15 9.33 -7.56
N SER A 270 -17.89 9.71 -7.28
CA SER A 270 -17.10 10.55 -8.16
C SER A 270 -15.97 9.78 -8.84
N PHE A 271 -15.28 8.90 -8.11
CA PHE A 271 -14.15 8.17 -8.65
C PHE A 271 -14.51 6.80 -9.24
N ASP A 272 -15.63 6.22 -8.83
CA ASP A 272 -16.21 4.99 -9.35
C ASP A 272 -15.23 3.80 -9.28
N THR A 273 -14.72 3.57 -8.08
CA THR A 273 -13.81 2.47 -7.73
C THR A 273 -14.37 1.55 -6.66
N SER A 274 -15.50 1.92 -6.05
CA SER A 274 -16.20 1.03 -5.13
C SER A 274 -17.11 0.03 -5.87
N THR A 275 -17.48 -1.02 -5.18
CA THR A 275 -18.41 -2.03 -5.67
C THR A 275 -19.65 -2.10 -4.77
N PRO A 276 -20.83 -2.55 -5.26
CA PRO A 276 -22.01 -2.68 -4.41
C PRO A 276 -21.79 -3.51 -3.15
N VAL A 277 -20.95 -4.56 -3.21
CA VAL A 277 -20.63 -5.39 -2.04
C VAL A 277 -19.77 -4.61 -1.04
N MET A 278 -18.82 -3.82 -1.54
CA MET A 278 -17.99 -2.95 -0.70
C MET A 278 -18.83 -1.86 -0.04
N ASP A 279 -19.74 -1.22 -0.78
CA ASP A 279 -20.63 -0.18 -0.26
C ASP A 279 -21.53 -0.72 0.86
N GLN A 280 -22.07 -1.93 0.68
CA GLN A 280 -22.88 -2.60 1.71
C GLN A 280 -22.05 -2.91 2.96
N ALA A 281 -20.83 -3.43 2.79
CA ALA A 281 -19.92 -3.75 3.90
C ALA A 281 -19.53 -2.48 4.68
N VAL A 282 -19.18 -1.40 3.98
CA VAL A 282 -18.85 -0.10 4.59
C VAL A 282 -20.04 0.50 5.32
N ALA A 283 -21.23 0.44 4.73
CA ALA A 283 -22.46 0.93 5.37
C ALA A 283 -22.78 0.13 6.64
N ALA A 284 -22.67 -1.21 6.58
CA ALA A 284 -22.87 -2.09 7.73
C ALA A 284 -21.86 -1.82 8.85
N MET A 285 -20.58 -1.61 8.52
CA MET A 285 -19.52 -1.28 9.48
C MET A 285 -19.80 0.09 10.15
N ASN A 286 -20.13 1.11 9.36
CA ASN A 286 -20.44 2.45 9.88
C ASN A 286 -21.68 2.51 10.78
N ALA A 287 -22.62 1.56 10.66
CA ALA A 287 -23.79 1.47 11.51
C ALA A 287 -23.52 0.83 12.89
N GLN A 288 -22.33 0.24 13.10
CA GLN A 288 -22.01 -0.42 14.36
C GLN A 288 -21.69 0.59 15.47
N PRO A 289 -22.24 0.41 16.70
CA PRO A 289 -21.87 1.23 17.83
C PRO A 289 -20.36 1.13 18.14
N GLY A 290 -19.71 2.27 18.32
CA GLY A 290 -18.27 2.34 18.62
C GLY A 290 -17.38 2.46 17.40
N VAL A 291 -17.92 2.40 16.18
CA VAL A 291 -17.22 2.75 14.95
C VAL A 291 -17.23 4.26 14.77
N TYR A 292 -16.09 4.88 14.60
CA TYR A 292 -15.96 6.30 14.27
C TYR A 292 -16.18 6.56 12.77
N GLY A 293 -15.63 5.69 11.93
CA GLY A 293 -15.79 5.73 10.49
C GLY A 293 -15.08 4.57 9.80
N ALA A 294 -15.60 4.18 8.64
CA ALA A 294 -15.05 3.13 7.80
C ALA A 294 -15.11 3.52 6.32
N ARG A 295 -14.16 3.00 5.55
CA ARG A 295 -14.07 3.20 4.10
C ARG A 295 -13.38 2.03 3.42
N MET A 296 -13.52 1.89 2.10
CA MET A 296 -12.63 1.04 1.34
C MET A 296 -11.19 1.55 1.41
N THR A 297 -10.20 0.69 1.23
CA THR A 297 -8.77 1.03 1.24
C THR A 297 -8.05 0.49 0.00
N GLY A 298 -7.09 1.26 -0.50
CA GLY A 298 -6.28 0.93 -1.69
C GLY A 298 -7.00 1.18 -3.02
N GLY A 299 -6.55 0.53 -4.08
CA GLY A 299 -6.98 0.83 -5.47
C GLY A 299 -8.41 0.49 -5.85
N GLY A 300 -9.25 -0.01 -4.93
CA GLY A 300 -10.65 -0.31 -5.19
C GLY A 300 -10.93 -1.58 -5.98
N PHE A 301 -12.12 -1.69 -6.57
CA PHE A 301 -12.63 -2.84 -7.33
C PHE A 301 -12.70 -4.14 -6.52
N GLY A 302 -12.85 -4.06 -5.20
CA GLY A 302 -12.81 -5.13 -4.20
C GLY A 302 -11.76 -4.85 -3.12
N GLY A 303 -11.21 -5.89 -2.51
CA GLY A 303 -10.22 -5.79 -1.44
C GLY A 303 -10.85 -5.67 -0.06
N CYS A 304 -10.23 -4.86 0.79
CA CYS A 304 -10.62 -4.63 2.18
C CYS A 304 -11.28 -3.26 2.37
N LEU A 305 -12.07 -3.16 3.43
CA LEU A 305 -12.35 -1.89 4.10
C LEU A 305 -11.39 -1.71 5.30
N VAL A 306 -11.19 -0.46 5.68
CA VAL A 306 -10.52 -0.06 6.92
C VAL A 306 -11.49 0.75 7.77
N ALA A 307 -11.49 0.49 9.08
CA ALA A 307 -12.35 1.18 10.04
C ALA A 307 -11.53 1.70 11.24
N MET A 308 -11.89 2.90 11.70
CA MET A 308 -11.50 3.44 13.00
C MET A 308 -12.57 3.11 14.01
N VAL A 309 -12.22 2.39 15.07
CA VAL A 309 -13.17 1.97 16.10
C VAL A 309 -12.65 2.31 17.50
N ARG A 310 -13.57 2.43 18.45
CA ARG A 310 -13.23 2.51 19.88
C ARG A 310 -12.58 1.18 20.30
N PRO A 311 -11.49 1.18 21.10
CA PRO A 311 -10.88 -0.03 21.63
C PRO A 311 -11.90 -0.97 22.28
N GLY A 312 -11.86 -2.25 21.90
CA GLY A 312 -12.77 -3.27 22.39
C GLY A 312 -14.16 -3.29 21.75
N THR A 313 -14.40 -2.52 20.69
CA THR A 313 -15.64 -2.60 19.91
C THR A 313 -15.74 -3.96 19.20
N PRO A 314 -16.79 -4.75 19.41
CA PRO A 314 -16.96 -6.04 18.78
C PRO A 314 -17.43 -5.86 17.32
N VAL A 315 -16.50 -5.86 16.39
CA VAL A 315 -16.77 -5.80 14.94
C VAL A 315 -16.02 -6.93 14.23
N ASP A 316 -16.53 -7.34 13.08
CA ASP A 316 -15.85 -8.30 12.21
C ASP A 316 -14.57 -7.70 11.62
N GLY A 317 -13.56 -8.54 11.42
CA GLY A 317 -12.29 -8.16 10.83
C GLY A 317 -11.09 -8.43 11.72
N TRP A 318 -9.95 -7.90 11.30
CA TRP A 318 -8.68 -8.02 12.05
C TRP A 318 -8.34 -6.67 12.67
N VAL A 319 -8.10 -6.65 13.96
CA VAL A 319 -7.39 -5.52 14.58
C VAL A 319 -5.96 -5.53 14.06
N VAL A 320 -5.49 -4.40 13.57
CA VAL A 320 -4.12 -4.24 13.07
C VAL A 320 -3.40 -3.14 13.84
N THR A 321 -2.10 -3.33 14.02
CA THR A 321 -1.24 -2.43 14.81
C THR A 321 -0.26 -1.70 13.88
N PRO A 322 -0.05 -0.38 14.04
CA PRO A 322 0.99 0.35 13.31
C PRO A 322 2.38 -0.16 13.69
N VAL A 323 3.16 -0.60 12.70
CA VAL A 323 4.51 -1.16 12.91
C VAL A 323 5.57 -0.37 12.16
N ASP A 324 6.85 -0.63 12.48
CA ASP A 324 7.98 -0.12 11.70
C ASP A 324 8.01 -0.69 10.30
N GLY A 325 8.67 0.03 9.39
CA GLY A 325 8.92 -0.40 8.02
C GLY A 325 9.77 -1.67 7.93
N ALA A 326 10.04 -2.06 6.68
CA ALA A 326 10.79 -3.27 6.36
C ALA A 326 12.21 -3.24 6.93
N ARG A 327 12.72 -4.42 7.31
CA ARG A 327 14.04 -4.55 7.93
C ARG A 327 14.67 -5.92 7.70
N VAL A 328 16.00 -5.94 7.77
CA VAL A 328 16.77 -7.17 7.95
C VAL A 328 16.78 -7.49 9.45
N VAL A 329 16.33 -8.69 9.81
CA VAL A 329 16.34 -9.16 11.18
C VAL A 329 17.62 -9.95 11.41
N HIS A 330 18.53 -9.41 12.23
CA HIS A 330 19.72 -10.14 12.65
C HIS A 330 19.30 -11.23 13.63
N THR A 331 19.35 -12.49 13.22
CA THR A 331 19.18 -13.61 14.14
C THR A 331 20.48 -13.78 14.90
N ASP A 332 20.54 -13.25 16.15
CA ASP A 332 21.62 -13.53 17.07
C ASP A 332 21.74 -15.06 17.26
N SER A 333 22.87 -15.61 16.86
CA SER A 333 23.21 -17.02 17.05
C SER A 333 23.62 -17.35 18.49
N GLU A 334 23.17 -16.57 19.48
CA GLU A 334 23.49 -16.75 20.88
C GLU A 334 22.24 -17.02 21.71
N ASN A 335 21.71 -18.25 21.66
CA ASN A 335 21.08 -18.92 22.81
C ASN A 335 21.02 -20.42 22.58
N ARG A 336 22.21 -21.09 22.50
CA ARG A 336 22.28 -22.49 22.89
C ARG A 336 22.53 -22.54 24.38
N PRO A 337 21.63 -23.14 25.17
CA PRO A 337 21.99 -23.52 26.54
C PRO A 337 23.21 -24.43 26.44
N LYS A 338 24.27 -24.06 27.16
CA LYS A 338 25.39 -24.98 27.40
C LYS A 338 24.84 -26.12 28.28
N GLU A 339 24.77 -27.30 27.73
CA GLU A 339 24.65 -28.54 28.52
C GLU A 339 25.93 -28.81 29.29
#